data_a207a29862b2cfc3626a5320e2dfc2c9
#
_entry.id   a207a29862b2cfc3626a5320e2dfc2c9
#
_cell.length_a   1.000
_cell.length_b   1.000
_cell.length_c   1.000
_cell.angle_alpha   90.00
_cell.angle_beta   90.00
_cell.angle_gamma   90.00
#
_symmetry.space_group_name_H-M   'P 1'
#
loop_
_entity.id
_entity.type
_entity.pdbx_description
1 polymer ?
#
loop_
_entity_poly.entity_id
_entity_poly.type
_entity_poly.pdbx_seq_one_letter_code
_entity_poly.pdbx_strand_id
1 'polypeptide(L)'
;MQMMKRIFMLVTLGMGFTGGALAAPTVSLGTLAPEGTTYHRTLLELREAWRKAPGGGVNLKIYAGGKLGGEAKMVSQMRLGALDAAMLTTAGLAEIEKGVTGLQTAPMIFRSLEEVDLVGAKLQPTLEKRMEKAGFVVLFWSDAGWVRYFSKQPMRTPEDLKKFKLFVWAGDAEVVQLWKSAGYQPVPLETADIVPMLDTGLVNCVPAPPFVALATQIYDRAPHMLELNWAPLTGALVIRKAAWDKLPANAKPVLLKAAVEAGKANKIQGRAESDKAVEAMKSKGLIVHPVSPELEAQWREAAEAFYPKLKGKFVPAEIFDEVQALLKEHRARTAAAKP
;
A
#
# COMPACT_ATOMS: atom_id res chain seq x y z
N MET A 1 44.60 8.88 -83.62
CA MET A 1 44.11 7.47 -83.35
C MET A 1 44.59 7.08 -82.00
N GLN A 2 43.82 7.46 -80.94
CA GLN A 2 44.06 7.02 -79.57
C GLN A 2 42.72 6.82 -78.88
N MET A 3 42.47 5.60 -78.52
CA MET A 3 41.29 5.09 -77.82
C MET A 3 41.34 5.46 -76.31
N MET A 4 40.41 6.31 -75.87
CA MET A 4 40.26 6.68 -74.49
C MET A 4 39.32 5.65 -73.76
N LYS A 5 39.87 4.83 -72.88
CA LYS A 5 39.17 3.93 -72.01
C LYS A 5 38.54 4.72 -70.84
N ARG A 6 37.20 4.76 -70.77
CA ARG A 6 36.44 5.27 -69.61
C ARG A 6 36.32 4.19 -68.55
N ILE A 7 36.97 4.43 -67.40
CA ILE A 7 36.78 3.60 -66.19
C ILE A 7 35.53 4.12 -65.49
N PHE A 8 34.52 3.24 -65.37
CA PHE A 8 33.33 3.47 -64.57
C PHE A 8 33.62 3.05 -63.15
N MET A 9 33.75 4.00 -62.22
CA MET A 9 33.93 3.76 -60.78
C MET A 9 32.55 3.63 -60.13
N LEU A 10 32.14 2.41 -59.79
CA LEU A 10 30.93 2.13 -59.03
C LEU A 10 31.15 2.54 -57.56
N VAL A 11 30.56 3.66 -57.13
CA VAL A 11 30.48 4.05 -55.72
C VAL A 11 29.31 3.32 -55.10
N THR A 12 29.55 2.24 -54.39
CA THR A 12 28.60 1.59 -53.53
C THR A 12 28.36 2.44 -52.27
N LEU A 13 27.26 3.17 -52.26
CA LEU A 13 26.79 3.90 -51.08
C LEU A 13 26.28 2.90 -50.05
N GLY A 14 27.13 2.51 -49.07
CA GLY A 14 26.73 1.71 -47.91
C GLY A 14 25.80 2.51 -47.03
N MET A 15 24.48 2.29 -47.12
CA MET A 15 23.52 2.76 -46.14
C MET A 15 23.79 2.05 -44.82
N GLY A 16 24.60 2.63 -43.96
CA GLY A 16 24.74 2.26 -42.56
C GLY A 16 23.40 2.49 -41.86
N PHE A 17 22.63 1.44 -41.60
CA PHE A 17 21.56 1.45 -40.63
C PHE A 17 22.16 1.75 -39.26
N THR A 18 22.27 3.02 -38.89
CA THR A 18 22.45 3.40 -37.49
C THR A 18 21.14 3.07 -36.78
N GLY A 19 21.09 1.89 -36.20
CA GLY A 19 20.02 1.53 -35.28
C GLY A 19 20.06 2.53 -34.13
N GLY A 20 19.22 3.59 -34.24
CA GLY A 20 19.02 4.51 -33.13
C GLY A 20 18.61 3.73 -31.91
N ALA A 21 19.44 3.72 -30.88
CA ALA A 21 19.09 3.18 -29.58
C ALA A 21 17.84 3.93 -29.12
N LEU A 22 16.67 3.30 -29.23
CA LEU A 22 15.43 3.85 -28.67
C LEU A 22 15.68 4.07 -27.18
N ALA A 23 15.47 5.28 -26.70
CA ALA A 23 15.58 5.58 -25.28
C ALA A 23 14.68 4.63 -24.48
N ALA A 24 15.22 4.09 -23.40
CA ALA A 24 14.46 3.18 -22.52
C ALA A 24 13.14 3.82 -22.09
N PRO A 25 12.01 3.10 -22.21
CA PRO A 25 10.72 3.61 -21.76
C PRO A 25 10.78 3.99 -20.28
N THR A 26 10.14 5.09 -19.94
CA THR A 26 10.08 5.57 -18.55
C THR A 26 8.68 5.33 -17.99
N VAL A 27 8.63 4.73 -16.79
CA VAL A 27 7.42 4.55 -15.97
C VAL A 27 7.52 5.46 -14.76
N SER A 28 6.60 6.40 -14.62
CA SER A 28 6.46 7.25 -13.44
C SER A 28 5.68 6.52 -12.35
N LEU A 29 6.20 6.50 -11.10
CA LEU A 29 5.62 5.79 -9.96
C LEU A 29 5.48 6.70 -8.75
N GLY A 30 4.26 6.79 -8.20
CA GLY A 30 3.96 7.52 -6.97
C GLY A 30 3.77 6.58 -5.76
N THR A 31 4.09 7.06 -4.56
CA THR A 31 3.82 6.34 -3.30
C THR A 31 3.82 7.26 -2.08
N LEU A 32 3.03 6.90 -1.06
CA LEU A 32 3.09 7.54 0.27
C LEU A 32 4.24 6.99 1.14
N ALA A 33 4.87 5.88 0.74
CA ALA A 33 5.96 5.28 1.51
C ALA A 33 7.06 6.31 1.78
N PRO A 34 7.43 6.57 3.06
CA PRO A 34 8.48 7.50 3.40
C PRO A 34 9.83 7.04 2.84
N GLU A 35 10.67 8.00 2.47
CA GLU A 35 12.03 7.72 2.00
C GLU A 35 12.84 6.98 3.09
N GLY A 36 13.68 6.04 2.69
CA GLY A 36 14.51 5.24 3.60
C GLY A 36 13.82 4.05 4.26
N THR A 37 12.49 3.90 4.15
CA THR A 37 11.77 2.70 4.62
C THR A 37 12.03 1.50 3.72
N THR A 38 11.74 0.30 4.21
CA THR A 38 11.79 -0.94 3.42
C THR A 38 10.95 -0.82 2.13
N TYR A 39 9.77 -0.20 2.22
CA TYR A 39 8.90 0.02 1.07
C TYR A 39 9.53 0.88 -0.01
N HIS A 40 10.20 1.97 0.38
CA HIS A 40 10.94 2.81 -0.56
C HIS A 40 12.16 2.07 -1.14
N ARG A 41 12.94 1.38 -0.30
CA ARG A 41 14.11 0.59 -0.77
C ARG A 41 13.72 -0.48 -1.78
N THR A 42 12.63 -1.21 -1.53
CA THR A 42 12.09 -2.20 -2.49
C THR A 42 11.81 -1.59 -3.87
N LEU A 43 11.24 -0.38 -3.90
CA LEU A 43 11.02 0.31 -5.19
C LEU A 43 12.33 0.72 -5.87
N LEU A 44 13.36 1.09 -5.11
CA LEU A 44 14.69 1.39 -5.66
C LEU A 44 15.36 0.11 -6.23
N GLU A 45 15.24 -1.01 -5.55
CA GLU A 45 15.73 -2.31 -6.03
C GLU A 45 14.98 -2.76 -7.29
N LEU A 46 13.66 -2.60 -7.30
CA LEU A 46 12.84 -2.86 -8.48
C LEU A 46 13.25 -1.99 -9.67
N ARG A 47 13.55 -0.71 -9.44
CA ARG A 47 14.08 0.20 -10.46
C ARG A 47 15.35 -0.34 -11.10
N GLU A 48 16.30 -0.84 -10.28
CA GLU A 48 17.54 -1.41 -10.77
C GLU A 48 17.33 -2.73 -11.55
N ALA A 49 16.39 -3.56 -11.11
CA ALA A 49 16.01 -4.78 -11.82
C ALA A 49 15.36 -4.46 -13.18
N TRP A 50 14.44 -3.49 -13.22
CA TRP A 50 13.76 -3.08 -14.45
C TRP A 50 14.72 -2.41 -15.45
N ARG A 51 15.67 -1.64 -14.96
CA ARG A 51 16.71 -1.02 -15.82
C ARG A 51 17.55 -2.05 -16.57
N LYS A 52 17.71 -3.25 -16.01
CA LYS A 52 18.49 -4.37 -16.60
C LYS A 52 17.65 -5.31 -17.44
N ALA A 53 16.36 -5.07 -17.61
CA ALA A 53 15.46 -5.96 -18.35
C ALA A 53 15.81 -5.99 -19.86
N PRO A 54 15.48 -7.08 -20.57
CA PRO A 54 15.68 -7.19 -22.01
C PRO A 54 14.97 -6.07 -22.79
N GLY A 55 15.46 -5.77 -23.99
CA GLY A 55 14.84 -4.74 -24.86
C GLY A 55 15.23 -3.30 -24.51
N GLY A 56 16.38 -3.10 -23.85
CA GLY A 56 16.89 -1.78 -23.49
C GLY A 56 16.54 -1.33 -22.08
N GLY A 57 15.87 -2.19 -21.32
CA GLY A 57 15.44 -1.88 -19.95
C GLY A 57 14.20 -0.98 -19.86
N VAL A 58 13.79 -0.71 -18.63
CA VAL A 58 12.71 0.25 -18.30
C VAL A 58 13.19 1.15 -17.17
N ASN A 59 13.09 2.46 -17.37
CA ASN A 59 13.45 3.44 -16.36
C ASN A 59 12.25 3.69 -15.43
N LEU A 60 12.41 3.45 -14.13
CA LEU A 60 11.38 3.69 -13.11
C LEU A 60 11.68 5.01 -12.38
N LYS A 61 10.83 6.03 -12.58
CA LYS A 61 10.93 7.33 -11.92
C LYS A 61 10.02 7.36 -10.69
N ILE A 62 10.61 7.32 -9.49
CA ILE A 62 9.88 7.16 -8.23
C ILE A 62 9.68 8.50 -7.54
N TYR A 63 8.44 8.77 -7.10
CA TYR A 63 8.02 9.91 -6.30
C TYR A 63 7.52 9.41 -4.95
N ALA A 64 8.41 9.38 -3.97
CA ALA A 64 8.15 8.85 -2.62
C ALA A 64 7.58 9.91 -1.68
N GLY A 65 7.04 9.45 -0.52
CA GLY A 65 6.64 10.32 0.60
C GLY A 65 5.46 11.25 0.29
N GLY A 66 4.57 10.87 -0.63
CA GLY A 66 3.38 11.67 -0.93
C GLY A 66 3.65 12.94 -1.75
N LYS A 67 4.80 13.06 -2.41
CA LYS A 67 5.15 14.24 -3.23
C LYS A 67 4.14 14.57 -4.34
N LEU A 68 3.32 13.60 -4.76
CA LEU A 68 2.27 13.79 -5.76
C LEU A 68 0.88 14.03 -5.12
N GLY A 69 0.79 14.14 -3.81
CA GLY A 69 -0.44 14.24 -3.03
C GLY A 69 -0.90 12.88 -2.50
N GLY A 70 -2.15 12.82 -2.00
CA GLY A 70 -2.77 11.60 -1.48
C GLY A 70 -3.09 10.57 -2.57
N GLU A 71 -3.46 9.35 -2.15
CA GLU A 71 -3.64 8.21 -3.04
C GLU A 71 -4.79 8.41 -4.04
N ALA A 72 -5.92 8.99 -3.64
CA ALA A 72 -7.02 9.33 -4.54
C ALA A 72 -6.55 10.25 -5.69
N LYS A 73 -5.68 11.24 -5.38
CA LYS A 73 -5.08 12.11 -6.39
C LYS A 73 -4.13 11.34 -7.30
N MET A 74 -3.32 10.41 -6.77
CA MET A 74 -2.45 9.56 -7.57
C MET A 74 -3.28 8.70 -8.55
N VAL A 75 -4.37 8.08 -8.10
CA VAL A 75 -5.27 7.30 -8.96
C VAL A 75 -5.91 8.17 -10.03
N SER A 76 -6.34 9.38 -9.69
CA SER A 76 -6.85 10.36 -10.66
C SER A 76 -5.79 10.70 -11.72
N GLN A 77 -4.55 10.97 -11.32
CA GLN A 77 -3.42 11.20 -12.25
C GLN A 77 -3.14 9.97 -13.13
N MET A 78 -3.25 8.76 -12.58
CA MET A 78 -3.12 7.54 -13.36
C MET A 78 -4.22 7.42 -14.41
N ARG A 79 -5.48 7.71 -14.08
CA ARG A 79 -6.60 7.68 -15.04
C ARG A 79 -6.39 8.69 -16.18
N LEU A 80 -5.85 9.86 -15.87
CA LEU A 80 -5.54 10.91 -16.85
C LEU A 80 -4.25 10.63 -17.66
N GLY A 81 -3.46 9.63 -17.28
CA GLY A 81 -2.20 9.31 -17.94
C GLY A 81 -1.01 10.17 -17.53
N ALA A 82 -1.15 11.01 -16.51
CA ALA A 82 -0.07 11.82 -15.96
C ALA A 82 0.86 11.05 -15.00
N LEU A 83 0.39 9.91 -14.48
CA LEU A 83 1.16 8.97 -13.67
C LEU A 83 0.94 7.57 -14.22
N ASP A 84 1.99 6.74 -14.27
CA ASP A 84 1.90 5.41 -14.86
C ASP A 84 1.62 4.32 -13.84
N ALA A 85 2.22 4.40 -12.67
CA ALA A 85 2.15 3.39 -11.61
C ALA A 85 2.02 4.06 -10.24
N ALA A 86 1.47 3.33 -9.27
CA ALA A 86 1.50 3.74 -7.88
C ALA A 86 1.55 2.53 -6.93
N MET A 87 2.29 2.67 -5.84
CA MET A 87 2.18 1.76 -4.71
C MET A 87 1.18 2.37 -3.73
N LEU A 88 0.00 1.73 -3.64
CA LEU A 88 -1.17 2.21 -2.95
C LEU A 88 -1.54 1.31 -1.79
N THR A 89 -2.09 1.89 -0.74
CA THR A 89 -2.79 1.15 0.31
C THR A 89 -4.18 0.73 -0.18
N THR A 90 -4.90 -0.05 0.63
CA THR A 90 -6.30 -0.39 0.36
C THR A 90 -7.17 0.85 0.09
N ALA A 91 -6.89 1.98 0.74
CA ALA A 91 -7.65 3.22 0.52
C ALA A 91 -7.51 3.72 -0.93
N GLY A 92 -6.29 3.79 -1.46
CA GLY A 92 -6.07 4.18 -2.85
C GLY A 92 -6.54 3.12 -3.85
N LEU A 93 -6.36 1.84 -3.55
CA LEU A 93 -6.84 0.74 -4.39
C LEU A 93 -8.37 0.71 -4.50
N ALA A 94 -9.09 1.11 -3.46
CA ALA A 94 -10.55 1.18 -3.44
C ALA A 94 -11.11 2.21 -4.43
N GLU A 95 -10.33 3.22 -4.80
CA GLU A 95 -10.66 4.15 -5.90
C GLU A 95 -10.69 3.45 -7.27
N ILE A 96 -10.03 2.30 -7.40
CA ILE A 96 -9.98 1.48 -8.62
C ILE A 96 -11.01 0.36 -8.54
N GLU A 97 -10.99 -0.42 -7.47
CA GLU A 97 -11.84 -1.60 -7.24
C GLU A 97 -12.21 -1.72 -5.76
N LYS A 98 -13.50 -1.50 -5.47
CA LYS A 98 -13.99 -1.44 -4.09
C LYS A 98 -13.85 -2.77 -3.31
N GLY A 99 -13.81 -3.90 -3.99
CA GLY A 99 -13.65 -5.22 -3.35
C GLY A 99 -12.36 -5.37 -2.53
N VAL A 100 -11.31 -4.58 -2.82
CA VAL A 100 -10.06 -4.60 -2.04
C VAL A 100 -10.26 -4.22 -0.57
N THR A 101 -11.32 -3.48 -0.26
CA THR A 101 -11.65 -3.08 1.11
C THR A 101 -11.88 -4.27 2.05
N GLY A 102 -12.25 -5.44 1.52
CA GLY A 102 -12.33 -6.69 2.28
C GLY A 102 -11.00 -7.14 2.91
N LEU A 103 -9.87 -6.65 2.40
CA LEU A 103 -8.54 -6.99 2.92
C LEU A 103 -8.14 -6.19 4.16
N GLN A 104 -8.86 -5.10 4.53
CA GLN A 104 -8.42 -4.20 5.60
C GLN A 104 -9.55 -3.51 6.36
N THR A 105 -10.66 -3.11 5.71
CA THR A 105 -11.56 -2.05 6.21
C THR A 105 -12.34 -2.44 7.46
N ALA A 106 -12.60 -3.73 7.70
CA ALA A 106 -13.27 -4.19 8.92
C ALA A 106 -12.26 -4.29 10.08
N PRO A 107 -12.35 -3.42 11.11
CA PRO A 107 -11.38 -3.43 12.20
C PRO A 107 -11.43 -4.75 12.98
N MET A 108 -10.27 -5.24 13.40
CA MET A 108 -10.09 -6.46 14.20
C MET A 108 -10.75 -7.74 13.64
N ILE A 109 -11.13 -7.75 12.34
CA ILE A 109 -11.68 -8.94 11.69
C ILE A 109 -10.62 -10.04 11.59
N PHE A 110 -9.36 -9.66 11.36
CA PHE A 110 -8.21 -10.55 11.38
C PHE A 110 -7.60 -10.65 12.78
N ARG A 111 -7.24 -11.86 13.18
CA ARG A 111 -6.59 -12.15 14.47
C ARG A 111 -5.10 -12.39 14.35
N SER A 112 -4.64 -12.72 13.16
CA SER A 112 -3.21 -12.96 12.88
C SER A 112 -2.86 -12.59 11.44
N LEU A 113 -1.55 -12.47 11.15
CA LEU A 113 -1.08 -12.21 9.78
C LEU A 113 -1.24 -13.43 8.87
N GLU A 114 -1.33 -14.65 9.43
CA GLU A 114 -1.68 -15.87 8.69
C GLU A 114 -3.12 -15.79 8.17
N GLU A 115 -4.05 -15.24 8.93
CA GLU A 115 -5.42 -14.99 8.45
C GLU A 115 -5.45 -13.95 7.32
N VAL A 116 -4.62 -12.90 7.41
CA VAL A 116 -4.46 -11.92 6.33
C VAL A 116 -3.91 -12.59 5.07
N ASP A 117 -2.91 -13.45 5.22
CA ASP A 117 -2.32 -14.20 4.10
C ASP A 117 -3.31 -15.17 3.47
N LEU A 118 -4.09 -15.89 4.29
CA LEU A 118 -5.12 -16.81 3.83
C LEU A 118 -6.18 -16.11 2.98
N VAL A 119 -6.74 -15.02 3.52
CA VAL A 119 -7.80 -14.25 2.84
C VAL A 119 -7.24 -13.58 1.59
N GLY A 120 -6.04 -13.00 1.68
CA GLY A 120 -5.34 -12.42 0.53
C GLY A 120 -5.18 -13.45 -0.60
N ALA A 121 -4.66 -14.63 -0.31
CA ALA A 121 -4.45 -15.69 -1.31
C ALA A 121 -5.76 -16.12 -2.01
N LYS A 122 -6.91 -16.00 -1.35
CA LYS A 122 -8.23 -16.34 -1.93
C LYS A 122 -8.83 -15.21 -2.75
N LEU A 123 -8.76 -13.97 -2.25
CA LEU A 123 -9.41 -12.83 -2.90
C LEU A 123 -8.58 -12.21 -4.03
N GLN A 124 -7.25 -12.14 -3.90
CA GLN A 124 -6.37 -11.44 -4.82
C GLN A 124 -6.57 -11.84 -6.29
N PRO A 125 -6.68 -13.14 -6.67
CA PRO A 125 -6.86 -13.51 -8.07
C PRO A 125 -8.15 -12.94 -8.71
N THR A 126 -9.22 -12.80 -7.93
CA THR A 126 -10.48 -12.20 -8.37
C THR A 126 -10.36 -10.68 -8.45
N LEU A 127 -9.73 -10.07 -7.45
CA LEU A 127 -9.50 -8.63 -7.40
C LEU A 127 -8.58 -8.16 -8.55
N GLU A 128 -7.52 -8.90 -8.86
CA GLU A 128 -6.63 -8.62 -10.00
C GLU A 128 -7.39 -8.58 -11.32
N LYS A 129 -8.27 -9.57 -11.57
CA LYS A 129 -9.12 -9.59 -12.77
C LYS A 129 -10.08 -8.38 -12.83
N ARG A 130 -10.65 -7.96 -11.69
CA ARG A 130 -11.52 -6.79 -11.62
C ARG A 130 -10.71 -5.49 -11.85
N MET A 131 -9.52 -5.38 -11.27
CA MET A 131 -8.63 -4.24 -11.49
C MET A 131 -8.13 -4.17 -12.94
N GLU A 132 -7.83 -5.32 -13.56
CA GLU A 132 -7.46 -5.34 -14.98
C GLU A 132 -8.60 -4.85 -15.88
N LYS A 133 -9.84 -5.25 -15.61
CA LYS A 133 -11.03 -4.69 -16.30
C LYS A 133 -11.19 -3.20 -16.09
N ALA A 134 -10.79 -2.68 -14.92
CA ALA A 134 -10.76 -1.26 -14.62
C ALA A 134 -9.56 -0.51 -15.25
N GLY A 135 -8.69 -1.21 -16.00
CA GLY A 135 -7.56 -0.63 -16.70
C GLY A 135 -6.25 -0.58 -15.90
N PHE A 136 -6.10 -1.41 -14.86
CA PHE A 136 -4.93 -1.47 -14.00
C PHE A 136 -4.40 -2.89 -13.85
N VAL A 137 -3.09 -3.06 -13.95
CA VAL A 137 -2.40 -4.34 -13.72
C VAL A 137 -1.77 -4.31 -12.34
N VAL A 138 -2.04 -5.32 -11.52
CA VAL A 138 -1.37 -5.51 -10.24
C VAL A 138 -0.02 -6.17 -10.49
N LEU A 139 1.04 -5.56 -10.01
CA LEU A 139 2.41 -6.06 -10.13
C LEU A 139 2.82 -6.90 -8.92
N PHE A 140 2.40 -6.50 -7.73
CA PHE A 140 2.48 -7.31 -6.51
C PHE A 140 1.56 -6.78 -5.41
N TRP A 141 1.20 -7.67 -4.48
CA TRP A 141 0.53 -7.35 -3.22
C TRP A 141 1.54 -7.34 -2.08
N SER A 142 1.31 -6.45 -1.11
CA SER A 142 2.12 -6.39 0.10
C SER A 142 1.26 -5.91 1.27
N ASP A 143 1.81 -6.01 2.48
CA ASP A 143 1.24 -5.39 3.67
C ASP A 143 2.35 -4.85 4.57
N ALA A 144 1.97 -4.00 5.49
CA ALA A 144 2.86 -3.34 6.45
C ALA A 144 2.70 -3.90 7.88
N GLY A 145 2.09 -5.07 8.01
CA GLY A 145 1.69 -5.59 9.31
C GLY A 145 0.55 -4.77 9.92
N TRP A 146 0.56 -4.64 11.23
CA TRP A 146 -0.55 -4.06 11.98
C TRP A 146 -0.47 -2.54 12.10
N VAL A 147 -1.61 -1.88 11.92
CA VAL A 147 -1.86 -0.52 12.36
C VAL A 147 -2.10 -0.53 13.87
N ARG A 148 -1.42 0.37 14.58
CA ARG A 148 -1.56 0.61 16.02
C ARG A 148 -1.88 2.08 16.28
N TYR A 149 -2.46 2.39 17.43
CA TYR A 149 -2.78 3.76 17.81
C TYR A 149 -1.61 4.41 18.55
N PHE A 150 -1.17 5.58 18.06
CA PHE A 150 -0.23 6.47 18.72
C PHE A 150 -0.98 7.71 19.21
N SER A 151 -0.82 8.09 20.48
CA SER A 151 -1.60 9.16 21.10
C SER A 151 -0.74 10.03 22.01
N LYS A 152 -1.17 11.30 22.21
CA LYS A 152 -0.50 12.24 23.10
C LYS A 152 -0.68 11.90 24.58
N GLN A 153 -1.71 11.17 24.93
CA GLN A 153 -2.03 10.72 26.28
C GLN A 153 -2.34 9.23 26.28
N PRO A 154 -2.23 8.55 27.43
CA PRO A 154 -2.57 7.13 27.52
C PRO A 154 -4.01 6.84 27.07
N MET A 155 -4.17 5.82 26.25
CA MET A 155 -5.45 5.29 25.79
C MET A 155 -5.46 3.80 26.08
N ARG A 156 -6.56 3.26 26.62
CA ARG A 156 -6.71 1.84 26.94
C ARG A 156 -7.99 1.24 26.37
N THR A 157 -9.11 1.93 26.53
CA THR A 157 -10.45 1.42 26.20
C THR A 157 -10.98 2.03 24.89
N PRO A 158 -11.98 1.41 24.23
CA PRO A 158 -12.68 2.01 23.10
C PRO A 158 -13.33 3.36 23.45
N GLU A 159 -13.79 3.52 24.68
CA GLU A 159 -14.38 4.79 25.16
C GLU A 159 -13.32 5.90 25.30
N ASP A 160 -12.07 5.54 25.61
CA ASP A 160 -10.99 6.55 25.61
C ASP A 160 -10.77 7.11 24.22
N LEU A 161 -10.81 6.28 23.16
CA LEU A 161 -10.61 6.73 21.78
C LEU A 161 -11.61 7.84 21.38
N LYS A 162 -12.84 7.85 21.92
CA LYS A 162 -13.85 8.88 21.66
C LYS A 162 -13.42 10.27 22.14
N LYS A 163 -12.49 10.34 23.10
CA LYS A 163 -11.96 11.60 23.66
C LYS A 163 -10.85 12.20 22.80
N PHE A 164 -10.33 11.45 21.84
CA PHE A 164 -9.21 11.86 20.99
C PHE A 164 -9.67 12.45 19.66
N LYS A 165 -8.96 13.47 19.20
CA LYS A 165 -9.01 13.98 17.84
C LYS A 165 -8.24 13.01 16.94
N LEU A 166 -8.96 12.10 16.33
CA LEU A 166 -8.43 10.95 15.60
C LEU A 166 -8.11 11.32 14.16
N PHE A 167 -6.87 11.12 13.74
CA PHE A 167 -6.52 11.19 12.32
C PHE A 167 -7.32 10.16 11.50
N VAL A 168 -7.92 10.63 10.42
CA VAL A 168 -8.47 9.82 9.32
C VAL A 168 -8.00 10.38 7.98
N TRP A 169 -7.97 9.56 6.94
CA TRP A 169 -7.57 10.02 5.61
C TRP A 169 -8.53 11.06 5.05
N ALA A 170 -7.97 12.13 4.44
CA ALA A 170 -8.75 13.08 3.66
C ALA A 170 -9.33 12.41 2.40
N GLY A 171 -10.48 12.92 1.93
CA GLY A 171 -11.11 12.46 0.70
C GLY A 171 -12.26 11.48 0.89
N ASP A 172 -12.39 10.80 2.03
CA ASP A 172 -13.53 9.91 2.32
C ASP A 172 -14.51 10.51 3.34
N ALA A 173 -15.41 11.37 2.83
CA ALA A 173 -16.42 12.02 3.66
C ALA A 173 -17.39 11.01 4.33
N GLU A 174 -17.63 9.85 3.72
CA GLU A 174 -18.52 8.83 4.28
C GLU A 174 -17.87 8.14 5.49
N VAL A 175 -16.59 7.83 5.43
CA VAL A 175 -15.83 7.30 6.57
C VAL A 175 -15.79 8.31 7.71
N VAL A 176 -15.56 9.59 7.42
CA VAL A 176 -15.61 10.66 8.44
C VAL A 176 -16.97 10.69 9.12
N GLN A 177 -18.09 10.62 8.36
CA GLN A 177 -19.42 10.58 8.93
C GLN A 177 -19.70 9.30 9.73
N LEU A 178 -19.21 8.16 9.29
CA LEU A 178 -19.31 6.90 10.03
C LEU A 178 -18.67 7.04 11.42
N TRP A 179 -17.45 7.54 11.51
CA TRP A 179 -16.74 7.76 12.78
C TRP A 179 -17.49 8.75 13.68
N LYS A 180 -17.96 9.89 13.12
CA LYS A 180 -18.75 10.88 13.87
C LYS A 180 -20.05 10.28 14.41
N SER A 181 -20.78 9.51 13.60
CA SER A 181 -22.04 8.87 14.02
C SER A 181 -21.89 7.86 15.16
N ALA A 182 -20.66 7.39 15.39
CA ALA A 182 -20.29 6.48 16.45
C ALA A 182 -19.69 7.19 17.68
N GLY A 183 -19.71 8.53 17.69
CA GLY A 183 -19.26 9.35 18.81
C GLY A 183 -17.76 9.65 18.84
N TYR A 184 -17.02 9.33 17.76
CA TYR A 184 -15.59 9.67 17.63
C TYR A 184 -15.39 11.07 17.05
N GLN A 185 -14.18 11.59 17.17
CA GLN A 185 -13.78 12.90 16.67
C GLN A 185 -12.77 12.78 15.51
N PRO A 186 -13.19 12.34 14.31
CA PRO A 186 -12.30 12.19 13.18
C PRO A 186 -11.86 13.56 12.64
N VAL A 187 -10.58 13.69 12.35
CA VAL A 187 -9.95 14.85 11.69
C VAL A 187 -9.35 14.37 10.37
N PRO A 188 -9.98 14.70 9.23
CA PRO A 188 -9.48 14.30 7.92
C PRO A 188 -8.25 15.13 7.53
N LEU A 189 -7.14 14.47 7.24
CA LEU A 189 -5.87 15.09 6.84
C LEU A 189 -5.20 14.31 5.72
N GLU A 190 -4.37 15.00 4.95
CA GLU A 190 -3.37 14.38 4.08
C GLU A 190 -2.16 13.91 4.90
N THR A 191 -1.39 12.95 4.36
CA THR A 191 -0.23 12.39 5.07
C THR A 191 0.79 13.45 5.50
N ALA A 192 1.03 14.45 4.65
CA ALA A 192 1.99 15.51 4.92
C ALA A 192 1.59 16.41 6.09
N ASP A 193 0.31 16.47 6.43
CA ASP A 193 -0.24 17.35 7.47
C ASP A 193 -0.25 16.68 8.86
N ILE A 194 -0.05 15.37 8.95
CA ILE A 194 -0.18 14.61 10.21
C ILE A 194 0.75 15.19 11.30
N VAL A 195 2.04 15.35 11.00
CA VAL A 195 3.03 15.81 11.99
C VAL A 195 2.80 17.27 12.38
N PRO A 196 2.59 18.24 11.44
CA PRO A 196 2.21 19.61 11.80
C PRO A 196 0.94 19.69 12.65
N MET A 197 -0.06 18.86 12.36
CA MET A 197 -1.33 18.86 13.11
C MET A 197 -1.20 18.18 14.48
N LEU A 198 -0.28 17.24 14.65
CA LEU A 198 0.13 16.73 15.97
C LEU A 198 0.82 17.85 16.78
N ASP A 199 1.73 18.62 16.19
CA ASP A 199 2.44 19.71 16.88
C ASP A 199 1.45 20.75 17.44
N THR A 200 0.46 21.15 16.66
CA THR A 200 -0.57 22.13 17.09
C THR A 200 -1.66 21.53 18.01
N GLY A 201 -1.74 20.20 18.13
CA GLY A 201 -2.80 19.51 18.88
C GLY A 201 -4.18 19.52 18.18
N LEU A 202 -4.24 19.84 16.89
CA LEU A 202 -5.44 19.64 16.08
C LEU A 202 -5.76 18.15 15.93
N VAL A 203 -4.73 17.31 15.90
CA VAL A 203 -4.79 15.85 16.03
C VAL A 203 -3.99 15.44 17.26
N ASN A 204 -4.46 14.45 18.00
CA ASN A 204 -3.77 13.92 19.16
C ASN A 204 -3.78 12.38 19.25
N CYS A 205 -4.32 11.71 18.23
CA CYS A 205 -4.28 10.26 18.06
C CYS A 205 -4.13 9.92 16.57
N VAL A 206 -3.14 9.09 16.25
CA VAL A 206 -2.82 8.67 14.87
C VAL A 206 -2.73 7.14 14.80
N PRO A 207 -3.61 6.46 14.07
CA PRO A 207 -3.42 5.08 13.70
C PRO A 207 -2.36 4.98 12.60
N ALA A 208 -1.30 4.23 12.85
CA ALA A 208 -0.21 4.02 11.89
C ALA A 208 0.50 2.67 12.13
N PRO A 209 1.13 2.09 11.12
CA PRO A 209 2.11 1.03 11.33
C PRO A 209 3.32 1.57 12.09
N PRO A 210 3.94 0.78 13.00
CA PRO A 210 5.07 1.23 13.80
C PRO A 210 6.26 1.78 12.98
N PHE A 211 6.57 1.18 11.83
CA PHE A 211 7.66 1.67 10.99
C PHE A 211 7.38 3.08 10.41
N VAL A 212 6.11 3.39 10.11
CA VAL A 212 5.70 4.73 9.68
C VAL A 212 5.85 5.71 10.83
N ALA A 213 5.38 5.34 12.03
CA ALA A 213 5.48 6.18 13.21
C ALA A 213 6.95 6.50 13.57
N LEU A 214 7.87 5.54 13.36
CA LEU A 214 9.31 5.75 13.52
C LEU A 214 9.85 6.70 12.44
N ALA A 215 9.60 6.38 11.16
CA ALA A 215 10.16 7.12 10.03
C ALA A 215 9.69 8.59 9.97
N THR A 216 8.45 8.85 10.37
CA THR A 216 7.85 10.19 10.37
C THR A 216 7.92 10.90 11.73
N GLN A 217 8.52 10.27 12.75
CA GLN A 217 8.64 10.81 14.11
C GLN A 217 7.28 11.10 14.80
N ILE A 218 6.23 10.39 14.42
CA ILE A 218 4.92 10.47 15.10
C ILE A 218 5.06 10.12 16.58
N TYR A 219 5.86 9.09 16.92
CA TYR A 219 6.07 8.62 18.29
C TYR A 219 6.64 9.70 19.24
N ASP A 220 7.39 10.66 18.71
CA ASP A 220 7.97 11.76 19.49
C ASP A 220 6.90 12.77 19.95
N ARG A 221 5.84 12.92 19.16
CA ARG A 221 4.72 13.84 19.40
C ARG A 221 3.50 13.15 20.03
N ALA A 222 3.40 11.86 19.84
CA ALA A 222 2.36 10.99 20.38
C ALA A 222 3.02 9.77 21.03
N PRO A 223 3.63 9.94 22.24
CA PRO A 223 4.55 8.97 22.83
C PRO A 223 3.87 7.78 23.49
N HIS A 224 2.56 7.64 23.38
CA HIS A 224 1.80 6.51 23.91
C HIS A 224 1.31 5.62 22.76
N MET A 225 1.67 4.35 22.74
CA MET A 225 1.19 3.38 21.76
C MET A 225 0.32 2.33 22.46
N LEU A 226 -0.90 2.14 21.97
CA LEU A 226 -1.72 0.98 22.35
C LEU A 226 -1.27 -0.25 21.56
N GLU A 227 -0.90 -1.33 22.25
CA GLU A 227 -0.46 -2.59 21.64
C GLU A 227 -1.64 -3.43 21.16
N LEU A 228 -2.50 -2.81 20.36
CA LEU A 228 -3.67 -3.42 19.76
C LEU A 228 -3.48 -3.58 18.25
N ASN A 229 -3.68 -4.77 17.72
CA ASN A 229 -3.69 -5.05 16.30
C ASN A 229 -5.04 -4.64 15.70
N TRP A 230 -5.16 -3.35 15.31
CA TRP A 230 -6.43 -2.77 14.89
C TRP A 230 -6.87 -3.27 13.51
N ALA A 231 -6.00 -3.16 12.53
CA ALA A 231 -6.21 -3.66 11.17
C ALA A 231 -4.85 -3.87 10.50
N PRO A 232 -4.72 -4.81 9.54
CA PRO A 232 -3.52 -4.85 8.71
C PRO A 232 -3.50 -3.63 7.79
N LEU A 233 -2.33 -3.08 7.48
CA LEU A 233 -2.20 -2.11 6.39
C LEU A 233 -1.82 -2.88 5.13
N THR A 234 -2.79 -3.20 4.30
CA THR A 234 -2.59 -3.90 3.03
C THR A 234 -2.50 -2.95 1.85
N GLY A 235 -1.86 -3.38 0.79
CA GLY A 235 -1.70 -2.58 -0.42
C GLY A 235 -1.14 -3.37 -1.60
N ALA A 236 -0.96 -2.67 -2.72
CA ALA A 236 -0.38 -3.25 -3.92
C ALA A 236 0.40 -2.21 -4.73
N LEU A 237 1.36 -2.67 -5.51
CA LEU A 237 1.91 -1.91 -6.62
C LEU A 237 1.08 -2.17 -7.86
N VAL A 238 0.52 -1.11 -8.43
CA VAL A 238 -0.30 -1.18 -9.64
C VAL A 238 0.27 -0.29 -10.74
N ILE A 239 0.06 -0.68 -11.99
CA ILE A 239 0.42 0.10 -13.18
C ILE A 239 -0.80 0.22 -14.10
N ARG A 240 -0.99 1.37 -14.74
CA ARG A 240 -2.01 1.50 -15.78
C ARG A 240 -1.78 0.47 -16.89
N LYS A 241 -2.84 -0.23 -17.27
CA LYS A 241 -2.77 -1.21 -18.36
C LYS A 241 -2.23 -0.59 -19.66
N ALA A 242 -2.66 0.62 -19.99
CA ALA A 242 -2.18 1.34 -21.16
C ALA A 242 -0.67 1.68 -21.13
N ALA A 243 -0.09 1.88 -19.93
CA ALA A 243 1.36 2.05 -19.75
C ALA A 243 2.09 0.70 -19.82
N TRP A 244 1.54 -0.33 -19.15
CA TRP A 244 2.07 -1.69 -19.18
C TRP A 244 2.12 -2.26 -20.60
N ASP A 245 1.06 -2.05 -21.39
CA ASP A 245 0.95 -2.60 -22.75
C ASP A 245 1.99 -2.01 -23.70
N LYS A 246 2.45 -0.78 -23.46
CA LYS A 246 3.51 -0.11 -24.23
C LYS A 246 4.92 -0.61 -23.94
N LEU A 247 5.12 -1.35 -22.85
CA LEU A 247 6.44 -1.90 -22.52
C LEU A 247 6.84 -3.01 -23.49
N PRO A 248 8.14 -3.21 -23.75
CA PRO A 248 8.61 -4.25 -24.66
C PRO A 248 8.07 -5.63 -24.26
N ALA A 249 7.49 -6.36 -25.21
CA ALA A 249 6.83 -7.64 -24.96
C ALA A 249 7.79 -8.68 -24.32
N ASN A 250 9.05 -8.71 -24.78
CA ASN A 250 10.10 -9.58 -24.26
C ASN A 250 10.60 -9.19 -22.86
N ALA A 251 10.37 -7.93 -22.42
CA ALA A 251 10.72 -7.48 -21.06
C ALA A 251 9.65 -7.83 -20.03
N LYS A 252 8.35 -7.81 -20.40
CA LYS A 252 7.22 -7.97 -19.47
C LYS A 252 7.33 -9.17 -18.51
N PRO A 253 7.69 -10.40 -18.96
CA PRO A 253 7.82 -11.52 -18.03
C PRO A 253 8.91 -11.30 -16.98
N VAL A 254 10.02 -10.66 -17.36
CA VAL A 254 11.14 -10.36 -16.45
C VAL A 254 10.75 -9.26 -15.48
N LEU A 255 10.07 -8.20 -15.97
CA LEU A 255 9.56 -7.10 -15.15
C LEU A 255 8.57 -7.58 -14.11
N LEU A 256 7.62 -8.43 -14.51
CA LEU A 256 6.61 -8.99 -13.61
C LEU A 256 7.25 -9.92 -12.58
N LYS A 257 8.15 -10.80 -12.99
CA LYS A 257 8.87 -11.68 -12.07
C LYS A 257 9.63 -10.87 -11.01
N ALA A 258 10.38 -9.85 -11.44
CA ALA A 258 11.11 -8.98 -10.51
C ALA A 258 10.16 -8.25 -9.55
N ALA A 259 9.01 -7.79 -10.01
CA ALA A 259 7.99 -7.16 -9.17
C ALA A 259 7.41 -8.13 -8.14
N VAL A 260 7.04 -9.35 -8.53
CA VAL A 260 6.52 -10.38 -7.63
C VAL A 260 7.54 -10.75 -6.55
N GLU A 261 8.81 -10.94 -6.92
CA GLU A 261 9.89 -11.21 -5.97
C GLU A 261 10.11 -10.04 -4.99
N ALA A 262 10.11 -8.82 -5.52
CA ALA A 262 10.17 -7.60 -4.71
C ALA A 262 9.01 -7.51 -3.72
N GLY A 263 7.78 -7.81 -4.13
CA GLY A 263 6.60 -7.83 -3.26
C GLY A 263 6.70 -8.85 -2.13
N LYS A 264 7.17 -10.07 -2.43
CA LYS A 264 7.41 -11.11 -1.40
C LYS A 264 8.44 -10.67 -0.37
N ALA A 265 9.58 -10.15 -0.84
CA ALA A 265 10.63 -9.65 0.05
C ALA A 265 10.15 -8.45 0.88
N ASN A 266 9.41 -7.51 0.25
CA ASN A 266 8.82 -6.35 0.90
C ASN A 266 7.89 -6.73 2.05
N LYS A 267 7.01 -7.72 1.84
CA LYS A 267 6.08 -8.20 2.86
C LYS A 267 6.81 -8.77 4.09
N ILE A 268 7.79 -9.65 3.87
CA ILE A 268 8.57 -10.27 4.97
C ILE A 268 9.36 -9.20 5.73
N GLN A 269 10.09 -8.36 5.00
CA GLN A 269 10.94 -7.33 5.60
C GLN A 269 10.12 -6.23 6.28
N GLY A 270 9.01 -5.80 5.66
CA GLY A 270 8.13 -4.77 6.19
C GLY A 270 7.46 -5.17 7.50
N ARG A 271 6.99 -6.41 7.62
CA ARG A 271 6.47 -6.95 8.89
C ARG A 271 7.54 -6.95 9.98
N ALA A 272 8.75 -7.45 9.66
CA ALA A 272 9.88 -7.47 10.60
C ALA A 272 10.38 -6.06 10.96
N GLU A 273 10.30 -5.09 10.04
CA GLU A 273 10.65 -3.69 10.31
C GLU A 273 9.67 -3.05 11.30
N SER A 274 8.38 -3.37 11.23
CA SER A 274 7.38 -2.88 12.17
C SER A 274 7.68 -3.30 13.62
N ASP A 275 8.05 -4.55 13.84
CA ASP A 275 8.40 -5.03 15.19
C ASP A 275 9.68 -4.37 15.72
N LYS A 276 10.72 -4.27 14.88
CA LYS A 276 11.97 -3.57 15.23
C LYS A 276 11.74 -2.08 15.49
N ALA A 277 10.80 -1.45 14.80
CA ALA A 277 10.47 -0.05 14.97
C ALA A 277 9.91 0.23 16.37
N VAL A 278 9.09 -0.67 16.93
CA VAL A 278 8.59 -0.54 18.31
C VAL A 278 9.73 -0.52 19.29
N GLU A 279 10.68 -1.45 19.20
CA GLU A 279 11.84 -1.48 20.11
C GLU A 279 12.74 -0.25 19.95
N ALA A 280 12.95 0.22 18.72
CA ALA A 280 13.70 1.45 18.47
C ALA A 280 13.01 2.69 19.06
N MET A 281 11.68 2.78 18.99
CA MET A 281 10.91 3.88 19.57
C MET A 281 10.88 3.81 21.11
N LYS A 282 10.79 2.59 21.69
CA LYS A 282 10.89 2.40 23.15
C LYS A 282 12.19 2.93 23.71
N SER A 283 13.31 2.68 23.04
CA SER A 283 14.62 3.22 23.46
C SER A 283 14.71 4.76 23.39
N LYS A 284 13.73 5.40 22.71
CA LYS A 284 13.62 6.86 22.55
C LYS A 284 12.46 7.48 23.32
N GLY A 285 11.82 6.70 24.23
CA GLY A 285 10.79 7.23 25.11
C GLY A 285 9.36 6.87 24.76
N LEU A 286 9.12 6.01 23.74
CA LEU A 286 7.77 5.49 23.49
C LEU A 286 7.28 4.64 24.67
N ILE A 287 6.09 4.93 25.16
CA ILE A 287 5.39 4.19 26.21
C ILE A 287 4.38 3.26 25.56
N VAL A 288 4.64 1.97 25.63
CA VAL A 288 3.75 0.93 25.10
C VAL A 288 2.74 0.51 26.18
N HIS A 289 1.46 0.54 25.83
CA HIS A 289 0.37 0.09 26.69
C HIS A 289 -0.09 -1.29 26.22
N PRO A 290 0.24 -2.37 26.96
CA PRO A 290 -0.20 -3.72 26.63
C PRO A 290 -1.73 -3.84 26.77
N VAL A 291 -2.31 -4.72 25.98
CA VAL A 291 -3.75 -5.02 25.97
C VAL A 291 -3.96 -6.40 26.57
N SER A 292 -4.74 -6.49 27.67
CA SER A 292 -5.12 -7.78 28.22
C SER A 292 -6.17 -8.47 27.34
N PRO A 293 -6.36 -9.81 27.47
CA PRO A 293 -7.40 -10.51 26.72
C PRO A 293 -8.81 -9.93 26.92
N GLU A 294 -9.14 -9.48 28.13
CA GLU A 294 -10.44 -8.87 28.46
C GLU A 294 -10.59 -7.52 27.77
N LEU A 295 -9.53 -6.73 27.72
CA LEU A 295 -9.52 -5.44 27.05
C LEU A 295 -9.57 -5.61 25.53
N GLU A 296 -8.86 -6.60 24.99
CA GLU A 296 -8.96 -6.96 23.56
C GLU A 296 -10.39 -7.38 23.19
N ALA A 297 -11.08 -8.14 24.06
CA ALA A 297 -12.46 -8.50 23.83
C ALA A 297 -13.39 -7.29 23.78
N GLN A 298 -13.21 -6.28 24.63
CA GLN A 298 -13.96 -5.02 24.59
C GLN A 298 -13.71 -4.24 23.27
N TRP A 299 -12.45 -4.17 22.84
CA TRP A 299 -12.10 -3.56 21.56
C TRP A 299 -12.72 -4.29 20.37
N ARG A 300 -12.75 -5.61 20.42
CA ARG A 300 -13.36 -6.46 19.39
C ARG A 300 -14.86 -6.26 19.32
N GLU A 301 -15.55 -6.26 20.47
CA GLU A 301 -16.98 -5.99 20.54
C GLU A 301 -17.31 -4.61 19.95
N ALA A 302 -16.56 -3.56 20.33
CA ALA A 302 -16.71 -2.24 19.78
C ALA A 302 -16.48 -2.20 18.26
N ALA A 303 -15.47 -2.94 17.74
CA ALA A 303 -15.19 -3.04 16.32
C ALA A 303 -16.30 -3.79 15.57
N GLU A 304 -16.78 -4.92 16.09
CA GLU A 304 -17.82 -5.75 15.49
C GLU A 304 -19.17 -5.01 15.40
N ALA A 305 -19.46 -4.08 16.33
CA ALA A 305 -20.64 -3.21 16.27
C ALA A 305 -20.68 -2.31 15.01
N PHE A 306 -19.53 -2.11 14.34
CA PHE A 306 -19.48 -1.39 13.05
C PHE A 306 -19.77 -2.27 11.84
N TYR A 307 -19.61 -3.58 11.92
CA TYR A 307 -19.68 -4.49 10.77
C TYR A 307 -20.99 -4.35 9.96
N PRO A 308 -22.19 -4.25 10.59
CA PRO A 308 -23.42 -4.03 9.84
C PRO A 308 -23.43 -2.72 9.05
N LYS A 309 -22.70 -1.69 9.51
CA LYS A 309 -22.60 -0.39 8.83
C LYS A 309 -21.53 -0.41 7.72
N LEU A 310 -20.54 -1.32 7.81
CA LEU A 310 -19.48 -1.47 6.83
C LEU A 310 -19.94 -2.32 5.65
N LYS A 311 -20.67 -3.41 5.92
CA LYS A 311 -21.15 -4.36 4.91
C LYS A 311 -22.11 -3.69 3.92
N GLY A 312 -21.81 -3.85 2.62
CA GLY A 312 -22.60 -3.30 1.51
C GLY A 312 -22.32 -1.82 1.21
N LYS A 313 -21.86 -1.06 2.19
CA LYS A 313 -21.57 0.37 2.01
C LYS A 313 -20.06 0.62 1.77
N PHE A 314 -19.21 0.18 2.67
CA PHE A 314 -17.75 0.36 2.61
C PHE A 314 -17.03 -0.86 2.06
N VAL A 315 -17.52 -2.04 2.39
CA VAL A 315 -17.06 -3.32 1.86
C VAL A 315 -18.21 -3.95 1.09
N PRO A 316 -18.08 -4.34 -0.19
CA PRO A 316 -19.12 -5.04 -0.92
C PRO A 316 -19.63 -6.25 -0.11
N ALA A 317 -20.94 -6.44 -0.08
CA ALA A 317 -21.56 -7.41 0.84
C ALA A 317 -21.05 -8.83 0.58
N GLU A 318 -20.90 -9.20 -0.69
CA GLU A 318 -20.38 -10.52 -1.09
C GLU A 318 -18.92 -10.73 -0.64
N ILE A 319 -18.08 -9.68 -0.71
CA ILE A 319 -16.68 -9.76 -0.26
C ILE A 319 -16.62 -9.85 1.26
N PHE A 320 -17.44 -9.07 1.97
CA PHE A 320 -17.50 -9.12 3.43
C PHE A 320 -17.89 -10.53 3.92
N ASP A 321 -18.94 -11.12 3.30
CA ASP A 321 -19.40 -12.46 3.64
C ASP A 321 -18.37 -13.53 3.31
N GLU A 322 -17.68 -13.42 2.17
CA GLU A 322 -16.60 -14.33 1.79
C GLU A 322 -15.45 -14.28 2.80
N VAL A 323 -15.02 -13.07 3.20
CA VAL A 323 -13.97 -12.90 4.24
C VAL A 323 -14.39 -13.57 5.55
N GLN A 324 -15.62 -13.31 6.02
CA GLN A 324 -16.11 -13.92 7.26
C GLN A 324 -16.18 -15.45 7.17
N ALA A 325 -16.63 -15.99 6.04
CA ALA A 325 -16.72 -17.44 5.81
C ALA A 325 -15.33 -18.08 5.83
N LEU A 326 -14.35 -17.51 5.12
CA LEU A 326 -12.96 -17.99 5.10
C LEU A 326 -12.33 -18.00 6.49
N LEU A 327 -12.53 -16.92 7.24
CA LEU A 327 -11.99 -16.80 8.60
C LEU A 327 -12.65 -17.81 9.56
N LYS A 328 -13.98 -17.99 9.48
CA LYS A 328 -14.72 -18.97 10.28
C LYS A 328 -14.23 -20.39 10.02
N GLU A 329 -14.08 -20.76 8.76
CA GLU A 329 -13.57 -22.09 8.37
C GLU A 329 -12.14 -22.31 8.87
N HIS A 330 -11.25 -21.33 8.67
CA HIS A 330 -9.87 -21.42 9.13
C HIS A 330 -9.77 -21.59 10.64
N ARG A 331 -10.50 -20.77 11.40
CA ARG A 331 -10.52 -20.80 12.86
C ARG A 331 -11.06 -22.13 13.41
N ALA A 332 -12.11 -22.68 12.78
CA ALA A 332 -12.64 -23.99 13.16
C ALA A 332 -11.60 -25.11 12.94
N ARG A 333 -10.89 -25.11 11.82
CA ARG A 333 -9.81 -26.07 11.55
C ARG A 333 -8.66 -25.95 12.54
N THR A 334 -8.24 -24.71 12.83
CA THR A 334 -7.12 -24.45 13.78
C THR A 334 -7.49 -24.82 15.21
N ALA A 335 -8.75 -24.61 15.62
CA ALA A 335 -9.23 -25.04 16.94
C ALA A 335 -9.28 -26.56 17.08
N ALA A 336 -9.70 -27.27 16.02
CA ALA A 336 -9.75 -28.74 16.00
C ALA A 336 -8.35 -29.41 15.95
N ALA A 337 -7.32 -28.68 15.49
CA ALA A 337 -5.93 -29.16 15.42
C ALA A 337 -5.11 -28.91 16.70
N LYS A 338 -5.63 -28.18 17.68
CA LYS A 338 -4.99 -28.03 18.99
C LYS A 338 -5.33 -29.26 19.84
N PRO A 339 -4.30 -29.98 20.36
CA PRO A 339 -4.48 -31.21 21.17
C PRO A 339 -5.16 -30.90 22.51
#